data_68ddfb69fdc8a6a73919764b6fddc5fa
#
_entry.id   68ddfb69fdc8a6a73919764b6fddc5fa
#
_cell.length_a   1.000
_cell.length_b   1.000
_cell.length_c   1.000
_cell.angle_alpha   90.00
_cell.angle_beta   90.00
_cell.angle_gamma   90.00
#
_symmetry.space_group_name_H-M   'P 1'
#
loop_
_entity.id
_entity.type
_entity.pdbx_description
1 polymer ?
#
loop_
_entity_poly.entity_id
_entity_poly.type
_entity_poly.pdbx_seq_one_letter_code
_entity_poly.pdbx_strand_id
1 'polypeptide(L)' 'MPPTQLAAVESDPEVAVKRKAVFALSQLPKDEAVPQLLHVAQTNSDPAVRKEAIFWLGQTHDPRALAYFEEILSR' A
#
# COMPACT_ATOMS: atom_id res chain seq x y z
N MET A 1 19.97 8.99 22.25
CA MET A 1 19.23 9.94 21.43
C MET A 1 18.03 9.29 20.79
N PRO A 2 16.86 9.77 21.06
CA PRO A 2 15.67 9.16 20.46
C PRO A 2 15.69 9.37 18.94
N PRO A 3 15.13 8.43 18.19
CA PRO A 3 15.05 8.56 16.74
C PRO A 3 13.95 9.56 16.36
N THR A 4 14.18 10.81 16.70
CA THR A 4 13.16 11.85 16.61
C THR A 4 12.66 12.07 15.20
N GLN A 5 13.58 12.06 14.24
CA GLN A 5 13.21 12.26 12.84
C GLN A 5 12.36 11.11 12.31
N LEU A 6 12.73 9.90 12.66
CA LEU A 6 11.98 8.72 12.25
C LEU A 6 10.59 8.75 12.88
N ALA A 7 10.53 9.06 14.16
CA ALA A 7 9.27 9.17 14.86
C ALA A 7 8.40 10.28 14.28
N ALA A 8 9.01 11.41 13.88
CA ALA A 8 8.26 12.51 13.29
C ALA A 8 7.64 12.13 11.93
N VAL A 9 8.38 11.40 11.11
CA VAL A 9 7.86 10.92 9.83
C VAL A 9 6.72 9.94 10.05
N GLU A 10 6.90 9.00 10.98
CA GLU A 10 5.89 7.99 11.25
C GLU A 10 4.66 8.57 11.96
N SER A 11 4.84 9.69 12.67
CA SER A 11 3.74 10.30 13.40
C SER A 11 3.02 11.38 12.60
N ASP A 12 3.36 11.59 11.33
CA ASP A 12 2.58 12.47 10.47
C ASP A 12 1.15 11.98 10.42
N PRO A 13 0.18 12.76 10.95
CA PRO A 13 -1.20 12.27 11.06
C PRO A 13 -1.81 11.91 9.72
N GLU A 14 -1.49 12.66 8.68
CA GLU A 14 -2.04 12.40 7.36
C GLU A 14 -1.52 11.08 6.79
N VAL A 15 -0.21 10.87 6.86
CA VAL A 15 0.40 9.62 6.39
C VAL A 15 -0.07 8.45 7.23
N ALA A 16 -0.15 8.62 8.55
CA ALA A 16 -0.61 7.56 9.44
C ALA A 16 -2.05 7.15 9.12
N VAL A 17 -2.93 8.11 8.87
CA VAL A 17 -4.32 7.83 8.50
C VAL A 17 -4.39 7.09 7.17
N LYS A 18 -3.63 7.53 6.18
CA LYS A 18 -3.61 6.86 4.87
C LYS A 18 -3.11 5.43 4.96
N ARG A 19 -2.06 5.21 5.74
CA ARG A 19 -1.51 3.86 5.93
C ARG A 19 -2.50 2.95 6.65
N LYS A 20 -3.21 3.47 7.64
CA LYS A 20 -4.25 2.71 8.32
C LYS A 20 -5.39 2.37 7.38
N ALA A 21 -5.75 3.29 6.49
CA ALA A 21 -6.78 3.03 5.50
C ALA A 21 -6.37 1.90 4.56
N VAL A 22 -5.11 1.90 4.11
CA VAL A 22 -4.58 0.83 3.27
C VAL A 22 -4.57 -0.50 4.02
N PHE A 23 -4.16 -0.48 5.28
CA PHE A 23 -4.21 -1.67 6.11
C PHE A 23 -5.64 -2.22 6.23
N ALA A 24 -6.60 -1.33 6.45
CA ALA A 24 -8.01 -1.74 6.53
C ALA A 24 -8.46 -2.42 5.23
N LEU A 25 -8.05 -1.88 4.08
CA LEU A 25 -8.35 -2.51 2.79
C LEU A 25 -7.75 -3.91 2.71
N SER A 26 -6.54 -4.10 3.25
CA SER A 26 -5.87 -5.39 3.22
C SER A 26 -6.59 -6.45 4.06
N GLN A 27 -7.43 -6.03 5.00
CA GLN A 27 -8.19 -6.94 5.85
C GLN A 27 -9.51 -7.39 5.24
N LEU A 28 -9.90 -6.82 4.10
CA LEU A 28 -11.08 -7.24 3.38
C LEU A 28 -10.87 -8.62 2.76
N PRO A 29 -11.95 -9.36 2.46
CA PRO A 29 -11.81 -10.58 1.66
C PRO A 29 -11.02 -10.32 0.39
N LYS A 30 -10.26 -11.29 -0.06
CA LYS A 30 -9.31 -11.13 -1.15
C LYS A 30 -9.95 -10.52 -2.42
N ASP A 31 -11.16 -10.96 -2.74
CA ASP A 31 -11.87 -10.48 -3.93
C ASP A 31 -12.21 -8.99 -3.87
N GLU A 32 -12.29 -8.44 -2.66
CA GLU A 32 -12.51 -7.01 -2.47
C GLU A 32 -11.22 -6.26 -2.25
N ALA A 33 -10.30 -6.87 -1.50
CA ALA A 33 -9.04 -6.23 -1.14
C ALA A 33 -8.16 -5.97 -2.35
N VAL A 34 -8.02 -6.95 -3.24
CA VAL A 34 -7.09 -6.83 -4.37
C VAL A 34 -7.48 -5.70 -5.32
N PRO A 35 -8.73 -5.57 -5.78
CA PRO A 35 -9.08 -4.43 -6.63
C PRO A 35 -8.87 -3.09 -5.96
N GLN A 36 -9.18 -2.97 -4.68
CA GLN A 36 -9.00 -1.72 -3.93
C GLN A 36 -7.53 -1.36 -3.79
N LEU A 37 -6.70 -2.33 -3.43
CA LEU A 37 -5.27 -2.10 -3.29
C LEU A 37 -4.62 -1.76 -4.63
N LEU A 38 -5.05 -2.42 -5.71
CA LEU A 38 -4.56 -2.10 -7.05
C LEU A 38 -4.90 -0.66 -7.42
N HIS A 39 -6.11 -0.24 -7.14
CA HIS A 39 -6.53 1.14 -7.41
C HIS A 39 -5.64 2.14 -6.66
N VAL A 40 -5.40 1.90 -5.38
CA VAL A 40 -4.53 2.76 -4.58
C VAL A 40 -3.11 2.78 -5.14
N ALA A 41 -2.57 1.61 -5.46
CA ALA A 41 -1.20 1.51 -5.98
C ALA A 41 -1.04 2.22 -7.31
N GLN A 42 -2.09 2.26 -8.13
CA GLN A 42 -2.03 2.86 -9.46
C GLN A 42 -2.30 4.35 -9.46
N THR A 43 -3.13 4.84 -8.54
CA THR A 43 -3.66 6.20 -8.65
C THR A 43 -3.29 7.12 -7.50
N ASN A 44 -2.88 6.61 -6.35
CA ASN A 44 -2.61 7.48 -5.22
C ASN A 44 -1.37 8.34 -5.48
N SER A 45 -1.48 9.63 -5.17
CA SER A 45 -0.41 10.58 -5.43
C SER A 45 0.75 10.47 -4.43
N ASP A 46 0.52 9.87 -3.27
CA ASP A 46 1.51 9.76 -2.21
C ASP A 46 2.34 8.49 -2.41
N PRO A 47 3.67 8.62 -2.65
CA PRO A 47 4.52 7.44 -2.86
C PRO A 47 4.52 6.48 -1.66
N ALA A 48 4.42 6.99 -0.45
CA ALA A 48 4.40 6.14 0.75
C ALA A 48 3.15 5.27 0.78
N VAL A 49 2.01 5.83 0.37
CA VAL A 49 0.75 5.10 0.32
C VAL A 49 0.79 4.05 -0.79
N ARG A 50 1.30 4.42 -1.97
CA ARG A 50 1.45 3.45 -3.07
C ARG A 50 2.33 2.28 -2.66
N LYS A 51 3.42 2.55 -1.99
CA LYS A 51 4.34 1.52 -1.51
C LYS A 51 3.66 0.58 -0.53
N GLU A 52 2.88 1.13 0.38
CA GLU A 52 2.11 0.34 1.35
C GLU A 52 1.12 -0.59 0.64
N ALA A 53 0.41 -0.06 -0.35
CA ALA A 53 -0.53 -0.86 -1.13
C ALA A 53 0.18 -2.00 -1.87
N ILE A 54 1.33 -1.71 -2.45
CA ILE A 54 2.14 -2.73 -3.14
C ILE A 54 2.59 -3.82 -2.17
N PHE A 55 3.00 -3.43 -0.97
CA PHE A 55 3.38 -4.40 0.06
C PHE A 55 2.23 -5.36 0.36
N TRP A 56 1.05 -4.83 0.61
CA TRP A 56 -0.10 -5.68 0.93
C TRP A 56 -0.57 -6.52 -0.25
N LEU A 57 -0.46 -5.98 -1.47
CA LEU A 57 -0.73 -6.77 -2.68
C LEU A 57 0.19 -7.99 -2.76
N GLY A 58 1.47 -7.80 -2.43
CA GLY A 58 2.42 -8.92 -2.40
C GLY A 58 2.02 -9.99 -1.40
N GLN A 59 1.39 -9.62 -0.30
CA GLN A 59 0.95 -10.56 0.73
C GLN A 59 -0.27 -11.36 0.31
N THR A 60 -1.01 -10.93 -0.72
CA THR A 60 -2.21 -11.63 -1.15
C THR A 60 -1.93 -12.88 -1.96
N HIS A 61 -0.79 -12.95 -2.62
CA HIS A 61 -0.43 -14.02 -3.57
C HIS A 61 -1.48 -14.21 -4.66
N ASP A 62 -2.17 -13.13 -5.02
CA ASP A 62 -3.24 -13.17 -6.01
C ASP A 62 -2.67 -12.97 -7.41
N PRO A 63 -3.14 -13.72 -8.42
CA PRO A 63 -2.65 -13.55 -9.80
C PRO A 63 -2.79 -12.13 -10.34
N ARG A 64 -3.82 -11.40 -9.92
CA ARG A 64 -4.02 -10.01 -10.36
C ARG A 64 -2.90 -9.11 -9.86
N ALA A 65 -2.44 -9.34 -8.63
CA ALA A 65 -1.32 -8.59 -8.08
C ALA A 65 -0.03 -8.95 -8.80
N LEU A 66 0.18 -10.23 -9.08
CA LEU A 66 1.36 -10.67 -9.81
C LEU A 66 1.41 -10.07 -11.22
N ALA A 67 0.28 -10.03 -11.90
CA ALA A 67 0.19 -9.41 -13.22
C ALA A 67 0.57 -7.93 -13.18
N TYR A 68 0.11 -7.23 -12.15
CA TYR A 68 0.46 -5.82 -11.97
C TYR A 68 1.96 -5.64 -11.73
N PHE A 69 2.57 -6.49 -10.92
CA PHE A 69 4.01 -6.42 -10.67
C PHE A 69 4.81 -6.71 -11.94
N GLU A 70 4.38 -7.69 -12.73
CA GLU A 70 5.03 -7.98 -14.01
C GLU A 70 4.95 -6.78 -14.95
N GLU A 71 3.81 -6.11 -14.98
CA GLU A 71 3.63 -4.91 -15.79
C GLU A 71 4.62 -3.81 -15.37
N ILE A 72 4.75 -3.58 -14.07
CA ILE A 72 5.68 -2.57 -13.55
C ILE A 72 7.12 -2.92 -13.94
N LEU A 73 7.50 -4.17 -13.76
CA LEU A 73 8.88 -4.61 -14.01
C LEU A 73 9.24 -4.62 -15.47
N SER A 74 8.27 -4.71 -16.36
CA SER A 74 8.51 -4.75 -17.80
C SER A 74 8.56 -3.38 -18.47
N ARG A 75 8.33 -2.33 -17.72
CA ARG A 75 8.35 -0.96 -18.25
C ARG A 75 9.75 -0.44 -18.48
#